data_333a2e819e8009e8796cacf182bb6782
#
_entry.id   333a2e819e8009e8796cacf182bb6782
#
_cell.length_a   1.000
_cell.length_b   1.000
_cell.length_c   1.000
_cell.angle_alpha   90.00
_cell.angle_beta   90.00
_cell.angle_gamma   90.00
#
_symmetry.space_group_name_H-M   'P 1'
#
loop_
_entity.id
_entity.type
_entity.pdbx_description
1 polymer ?
#
loop_
_entity_poly.entity_id
_entity_poly.type
_entity_poly.pdbx_seq_one_letter_code
_entity_poly.pdbx_strand_id
1 'polypeptide(L)'
;MKNAICFLLILIPSIIMSTITFSNEKNNSTSKLITSLSINEYKIIAEVADNEKLRTSGLMFRKSIKPNQGMLFIYEYSKFHCMWMKNTQIPLSVAFIDKDHRIINIIKMKPYDETPHCSAHPSKYALEMNSGWFKKNKITPGQKVYGINN
;
A
#
# COMPACT_ATOMS: atom_id res chain seq x y z
N MET A 1 -91.88 -17.75 -7.65
CA MET A 1 -90.92 -17.40 -8.73
C MET A 1 -90.13 -16.19 -8.28
N LYS A 2 -89.00 -16.35 -7.64
CA LYS A 2 -88.03 -15.30 -7.34
C LYS A 2 -86.62 -15.94 -7.32
N ASN A 3 -85.83 -15.66 -8.36
CA ASN A 3 -84.50 -16.16 -8.52
C ASN A 3 -83.53 -15.35 -7.62
N ALA A 4 -82.85 -16.00 -6.67
CA ALA A 4 -81.82 -15.42 -5.88
C ALA A 4 -80.47 -15.71 -6.59
N ILE A 5 -79.81 -14.67 -7.09
CA ILE A 5 -78.48 -14.74 -7.69
C ILE A 5 -77.45 -14.61 -6.54
N CYS A 6 -76.74 -15.70 -6.30
CA CYS A 6 -75.72 -15.76 -5.30
C CYS A 6 -74.42 -15.16 -5.92
N PHE A 7 -74.01 -13.96 -5.47
CA PHE A 7 -72.69 -13.36 -5.84
C PHE A 7 -71.58 -14.02 -5.03
N LEU A 8 -70.78 -14.78 -5.70
CA LEU A 8 -69.57 -15.39 -5.13
C LEU A 8 -68.44 -14.35 -5.17
N LEU A 9 -68.12 -13.75 -4.01
CA LEU A 9 -66.97 -12.87 -3.85
C LEU A 9 -65.66 -13.70 -3.85
N ILE A 10 -64.94 -13.65 -4.92
CA ILE A 10 -63.59 -14.24 -5.02
C ILE A 10 -62.61 -13.28 -4.36
N LEU A 11 -62.16 -13.62 -3.17
CA LEU A 11 -61.00 -12.95 -2.49
C LEU A 11 -59.72 -13.36 -3.17
N ILE A 12 -59.08 -12.43 -3.90
CA ILE A 12 -57.76 -12.61 -4.45
C ILE A 12 -56.75 -12.25 -3.35
N PRO A 13 -55.88 -13.15 -2.92
CA PRO A 13 -54.82 -12.80 -2.00
C PRO A 13 -53.76 -11.92 -2.70
N SER A 14 -53.56 -10.70 -2.22
CA SER A 14 -52.49 -9.81 -2.61
C SER A 14 -51.17 -10.44 -2.20
N ILE A 15 -50.43 -11.01 -3.17
CA ILE A 15 -49.07 -11.44 -2.97
C ILE A 15 -48.20 -10.17 -2.96
N ILE A 16 -47.77 -9.77 -1.77
CA ILE A 16 -46.75 -8.71 -1.60
C ILE A 16 -45.41 -9.30 -2.05
N MET A 17 -45.05 -8.98 -3.27
CA MET A 17 -43.72 -9.31 -3.82
C MET A 17 -42.72 -8.33 -3.23
N SER A 18 -42.08 -8.71 -2.12
CA SER A 18 -40.97 -7.95 -1.54
C SER A 18 -39.79 -8.02 -2.50
N THR A 19 -39.57 -6.94 -3.22
CA THR A 19 -38.35 -6.76 -4.03
C THR A 19 -37.15 -6.62 -3.09
N ILE A 20 -36.36 -7.68 -2.99
CA ILE A 20 -35.03 -7.61 -2.34
C ILE A 20 -34.11 -6.82 -3.27
N THR A 21 -33.93 -5.55 -2.97
CA THR A 21 -32.86 -4.75 -3.61
C THR A 21 -31.54 -5.22 -3.08
N PHE A 22 -30.83 -6.01 -3.86
CA PHE A 22 -29.41 -6.28 -3.64
C PHE A 22 -28.65 -4.97 -3.87
N SER A 23 -28.33 -4.27 -2.79
CA SER A 23 -27.32 -3.21 -2.82
C SER A 23 -25.97 -3.89 -3.10
N ASN A 24 -25.51 -3.72 -4.33
CA ASN A 24 -24.16 -4.13 -4.72
C ASN A 24 -23.18 -3.17 -4.06
N GLU A 25 -22.84 -3.41 -2.78
CA GLU A 25 -21.69 -2.78 -2.17
C GLU A 25 -20.44 -3.20 -2.97
N LYS A 26 -20.02 -2.32 -3.86
CA LYS A 26 -18.68 -2.39 -4.43
C LYS A 26 -17.71 -2.32 -3.25
N ASN A 27 -17.29 -3.47 -2.77
CA ASN A 27 -16.10 -3.60 -1.93
C ASN A 27 -14.93 -3.03 -2.74
N ASN A 28 -14.70 -1.74 -2.56
CA ASN A 28 -13.54 -1.05 -3.10
C ASN A 28 -12.32 -1.41 -2.22
N SER A 29 -12.03 -2.70 -2.15
CA SER A 29 -10.79 -3.24 -1.65
C SER A 29 -9.71 -2.80 -2.64
N THR A 30 -9.10 -1.66 -2.40
CA THR A 30 -7.89 -1.24 -3.11
C THR A 30 -6.85 -2.32 -2.87
N SER A 31 -6.74 -3.29 -3.80
CA SER A 31 -5.74 -4.34 -3.72
C SER A 31 -4.37 -3.65 -3.69
N LYS A 32 -3.65 -3.81 -2.58
CA LYS A 32 -2.29 -3.29 -2.47
C LYS A 32 -1.43 -3.96 -3.53
N LEU A 33 -0.86 -3.16 -4.42
CA LEU A 33 0.10 -3.67 -5.38
C LEU A 33 1.34 -4.13 -4.60
N ILE A 34 1.77 -5.38 -4.84
CA ILE A 34 2.92 -6.00 -4.18
C ILE A 34 3.93 -6.39 -5.24
N THR A 35 5.21 -6.12 -5.00
CA THR A 35 6.32 -6.54 -5.86
C THR A 35 7.33 -7.36 -5.08
N SER A 36 8.03 -8.26 -5.79
CA SER A 36 9.15 -9.03 -5.26
C SER A 36 10.45 -8.38 -5.70
N LEU A 37 11.23 -7.93 -4.73
CA LEU A 37 12.54 -7.33 -4.94
C LEU A 37 13.64 -8.26 -4.44
N SER A 38 14.87 -8.03 -4.92
CA SER A 38 16.05 -8.63 -4.32
C SER A 38 17.23 -7.66 -4.31
N ILE A 39 18.06 -7.80 -3.27
CA ILE A 39 19.35 -7.12 -3.15
C ILE A 39 20.34 -8.20 -2.73
N ASN A 40 21.35 -8.48 -3.56
CA ASN A 40 22.18 -9.66 -3.42
C ASN A 40 21.28 -10.94 -3.34
N GLU A 41 21.51 -11.80 -2.35
CA GLU A 41 20.71 -13.02 -2.10
C GLU A 41 19.39 -12.78 -1.31
N TYR A 42 19.17 -11.57 -0.80
CA TYR A 42 18.05 -11.27 0.07
C TYR A 42 16.79 -10.90 -0.73
N LYS A 43 15.74 -11.72 -0.57
CA LYS A 43 14.41 -11.47 -1.16
C LYS A 43 13.57 -10.57 -0.25
N ILE A 44 12.86 -9.64 -0.85
CA ILE A 44 12.01 -8.65 -0.19
C ILE A 44 10.63 -8.69 -0.85
N ILE A 45 9.59 -8.64 -0.05
CA ILE A 45 8.23 -8.43 -0.51
C ILE A 45 7.85 -7.00 -0.16
N ALA A 46 7.69 -6.14 -1.16
CA ALA A 46 7.39 -4.74 -0.95
C ALA A 46 5.99 -4.38 -1.44
N GLU A 47 5.23 -3.66 -0.61
CA GLU A 47 4.06 -2.93 -1.07
C GLU A 47 4.52 -1.78 -1.96
N VAL A 48 3.77 -1.45 -2.99
CA VAL A 48 4.13 -0.38 -3.93
C VAL A 48 3.32 0.88 -3.63
N ALA A 49 4.03 1.99 -3.49
CA ALA A 49 3.48 3.34 -3.35
C ALA A 49 3.85 4.17 -4.60
N ASP A 50 3.05 4.05 -5.65
CA ASP A 50 3.27 4.65 -6.98
C ASP A 50 2.47 5.94 -7.24
N ASN A 51 1.56 6.29 -6.34
CA ASN A 51 0.74 7.50 -6.45
C ASN A 51 0.89 8.37 -5.19
N GLU A 52 0.47 9.62 -5.28
CA GLU A 52 0.64 10.61 -4.20
C GLU A 52 -0.03 10.18 -2.89
N LYS A 53 -1.24 9.64 -2.95
CA LYS A 53 -1.97 9.18 -1.76
C LYS A 53 -1.21 8.07 -1.04
N LEU A 54 -0.71 7.07 -1.76
CA LEU A 54 0.05 5.95 -1.19
C LEU A 54 1.41 6.42 -0.67
N ARG A 55 2.11 7.29 -1.40
CA ARG A 55 3.38 7.86 -0.94
C ARG A 55 3.22 8.69 0.32
N THR A 56 2.16 9.50 0.40
CA THR A 56 1.88 10.33 1.61
C THR A 56 1.55 9.48 2.82
N SER A 57 0.75 8.41 2.65
CA SER A 57 0.39 7.54 3.77
C SER A 57 1.51 6.58 4.18
N GLY A 58 2.30 6.11 3.22
CA GLY A 58 3.42 5.22 3.51
C GLY A 58 3.09 4.09 4.48
N LEU A 59 3.92 3.92 5.50
CA LEU A 59 3.76 2.95 6.59
C LEU A 59 3.13 3.55 7.86
N MET A 60 2.47 4.73 7.76
CA MET A 60 1.77 5.36 8.88
C MET A 60 0.77 4.41 9.55
N PHE A 61 0.61 4.57 10.88
CA PHE A 61 -0.34 3.84 11.72
C PHE A 61 -0.12 2.32 11.80
N ARG A 62 0.95 1.77 11.22
CA ARG A 62 1.26 0.35 11.32
C ARG A 62 1.92 0.02 12.65
N LYS A 63 1.50 -1.09 13.25
CA LYS A 63 2.08 -1.61 14.50
C LYS A 63 3.35 -2.41 14.24
N SER A 64 3.48 -3.03 13.08
CA SER A 64 4.65 -3.81 12.67
C SER A 64 4.64 -4.07 11.15
N ILE A 65 5.79 -4.44 10.61
CA ILE A 65 5.95 -5.10 9.30
C ILE A 65 6.78 -6.37 9.49
N LYS A 66 6.54 -7.39 8.68
CA LYS A 66 7.28 -8.67 8.79
C LYS A 66 8.75 -8.48 8.41
N PRO A 67 9.68 -9.37 8.85
CA PRO A 67 11.11 -9.17 8.67
C PRO A 67 11.52 -8.88 7.24
N ASN A 68 11.17 -9.49 6.23
CA ASN A 68 11.58 -9.22 4.85
C ASN A 68 10.48 -8.51 4.05
N GLN A 69 9.64 -7.74 4.72
CA GLN A 69 8.64 -6.89 4.09
C GLN A 69 9.02 -5.42 4.22
N GLY A 70 8.56 -4.63 3.24
CA GLY A 70 8.80 -3.21 3.19
C GLY A 70 7.82 -2.49 2.29
N MET A 71 8.15 -1.24 1.94
CA MET A 71 7.39 -0.45 0.99
C MET A 71 8.34 0.20 -0.01
N LEU A 72 8.05 -0.01 -1.30
CA LEU A 72 8.73 0.62 -2.43
C LEU A 72 7.93 1.85 -2.86
N PHE A 73 8.54 3.01 -2.73
CA PHE A 73 8.02 4.28 -3.25
C PHE A 73 8.55 4.48 -4.66
N ILE A 74 7.66 4.73 -5.60
CA ILE A 74 7.98 5.03 -6.99
C ILE A 74 7.60 6.49 -7.25
N TYR A 75 8.57 7.30 -7.63
CA TYR A 75 8.35 8.71 -7.94
C TYR A 75 8.25 8.91 -9.46
N GLU A 76 7.47 9.90 -9.87
CA GLU A 76 7.27 10.21 -11.29
C GLU A 76 8.55 10.71 -11.94
N TYR A 77 9.34 11.51 -11.22
CA TYR A 77 10.60 12.08 -11.70
C TYR A 77 11.72 11.85 -10.70
N SER A 78 12.96 11.72 -11.21
CA SER A 78 14.15 11.71 -10.37
C SER A 78 14.44 13.11 -9.86
N LYS A 79 14.42 13.28 -8.53
CA LYS A 79 14.79 14.51 -7.83
C LYS A 79 15.28 14.20 -6.41
N PHE A 80 15.72 15.21 -5.68
CA PHE A 80 15.98 15.04 -4.24
C PHE A 80 14.67 14.78 -3.53
N HIS A 81 14.46 13.57 -3.07
CA HIS A 81 13.30 13.17 -2.28
C HIS A 81 13.68 13.08 -0.81
N CYS A 82 12.74 13.46 0.05
CA CYS A 82 12.88 13.34 1.50
C CYS A 82 11.72 12.51 2.06
N MET A 83 12.02 11.76 3.12
CA MET A 83 11.07 10.97 3.90
C MET A 83 11.00 11.51 5.32
N TRP A 84 9.90 11.28 6.00
CA TRP A 84 9.68 11.62 7.39
C TRP A 84 8.93 10.49 8.10
N MET A 85 8.89 10.54 9.43
CA MET A 85 8.25 9.50 10.25
C MET A 85 6.93 9.98 10.89
N LYS A 86 6.24 10.96 10.28
CA LYS A 86 4.94 11.44 10.78
C LYS A 86 3.97 10.25 10.91
N ASN A 87 3.27 10.17 12.04
CA ASN A 87 2.32 9.10 12.34
C ASN A 87 2.86 7.66 12.17
N THR A 88 4.20 7.48 12.18
CA THR A 88 4.87 6.19 11.98
C THR A 88 5.53 5.74 13.27
N GLN A 89 4.92 4.78 13.95
CA GLN A 89 5.35 4.29 15.26
C GLN A 89 6.42 3.18 15.21
N ILE A 90 6.61 2.56 14.04
CA ILE A 90 7.63 1.52 13.85
C ILE A 90 8.96 2.16 13.42
N PRO A 91 10.11 1.73 13.99
CA PRO A 91 11.41 2.21 13.55
C PRO A 91 11.72 1.66 12.15
N LEU A 92 12.14 2.54 11.24
CA LEU A 92 12.42 2.19 9.85
C LEU A 92 13.85 2.56 9.45
N SER A 93 14.28 1.99 8.32
CA SER A 93 15.41 2.48 7.54
C SER A 93 14.95 2.66 6.10
N VAL A 94 15.33 3.75 5.46
CA VAL A 94 15.06 4.02 4.04
C VAL A 94 16.35 3.93 3.22
N ALA A 95 16.29 3.23 2.09
CA ALA A 95 17.30 3.28 1.02
C ALA A 95 16.73 4.11 -0.13
N PHE A 96 17.38 5.23 -0.45
CA PHE A 96 17.10 5.98 -1.67
C PHE A 96 17.81 5.32 -2.85
N ILE A 97 17.10 5.24 -4.00
CA ILE A 97 17.54 4.44 -5.15
C ILE A 97 17.41 5.31 -6.40
N ASP A 98 18.44 5.28 -7.25
CA ASP A 98 18.47 6.03 -8.50
C ASP A 98 17.64 5.38 -9.63
N LYS A 99 17.61 6.03 -10.80
CA LYS A 99 16.93 5.52 -12.00
C LYS A 99 17.52 4.21 -12.56
N ASP A 100 18.76 3.89 -12.23
CA ASP A 100 19.47 2.68 -12.65
C ASP A 100 19.38 1.56 -11.60
N HIS A 101 18.48 1.76 -10.61
CA HIS A 101 18.17 0.87 -9.49
C HIS A 101 19.35 0.68 -8.52
N ARG A 102 20.28 1.63 -8.42
CA ARG A 102 21.37 1.58 -7.43
C ARG A 102 21.02 2.37 -6.18
N ILE A 103 21.40 1.82 -5.05
CA ILE A 103 21.23 2.50 -3.76
C ILE A 103 22.17 3.71 -3.71
N ILE A 104 21.60 4.88 -3.46
CA ILE A 104 22.32 6.15 -3.31
C ILE A 104 22.85 6.27 -1.88
N ASN A 105 21.94 6.24 -0.91
CA ASN A 105 22.24 6.31 0.52
C ASN A 105 21.17 5.57 1.32
N ILE A 106 21.52 5.21 2.56
CA ILE A 106 20.63 4.52 3.50
C ILE A 106 20.58 5.34 4.79
N ILE A 107 19.38 5.64 5.28
CA ILE A 107 19.18 6.41 6.50
C ILE A 107 18.30 5.61 7.48
N LYS A 108 18.73 5.58 8.74
CA LYS A 108 17.92 5.06 9.85
C LYS A 108 17.02 6.15 10.38
N MET A 109 15.73 5.89 10.47
CA MET A 109 14.71 6.83 10.91
C MET A 109 14.10 6.39 12.24
N LYS A 110 13.87 7.34 13.16
CA LYS A 110 13.25 7.07 14.46
C LYS A 110 11.75 7.24 14.37
N PRO A 111 10.96 6.47 15.14
CA PRO A 111 9.51 6.69 15.22
C PRO A 111 9.16 8.14 15.52
N TYR A 112 8.13 8.66 14.83
CA TYR A 112 7.58 10.00 15.00
C TYR A 112 8.55 11.17 14.72
N ASP A 113 9.73 10.91 14.16
CA ASP A 113 10.66 11.95 13.75
C ASP A 113 10.17 12.62 12.46
N GLU A 114 9.77 13.88 12.56
CA GLU A 114 9.29 14.66 11.41
C GLU A 114 10.44 15.42 10.70
N THR A 115 11.68 15.24 11.15
CA THR A 115 12.85 15.79 10.46
C THR A 115 12.96 15.16 9.06
N PRO A 116 13.16 15.99 8.00
CA PRO A 116 13.33 15.44 6.66
C PRO A 116 14.60 14.62 6.53
N HIS A 117 14.48 13.37 6.11
CA HIS A 117 15.57 12.47 5.76
C HIS A 117 15.67 12.39 4.25
N CYS A 118 16.71 12.99 3.65
CA CYS A 118 16.76 13.23 2.22
C CYS A 118 17.76 12.34 1.49
N SER A 119 17.50 12.08 0.20
CA SER A 119 18.46 11.44 -0.70
C SER A 119 19.68 12.33 -0.92
N ALA A 120 20.88 11.73 -0.99
CA ALA A 120 22.11 12.45 -1.25
C ALA A 120 22.27 12.90 -2.72
N HIS A 121 21.56 12.26 -3.64
CA HIS A 121 21.48 12.58 -5.07
C HIS A 121 20.03 12.38 -5.58
N PRO A 122 19.68 12.84 -6.79
CA PRO A 122 18.34 12.61 -7.34
C PRO A 122 17.97 11.12 -7.35
N SER A 123 16.90 10.77 -6.65
CA SER A 123 16.39 9.40 -6.53
C SER A 123 15.07 9.25 -7.32
N LYS A 124 14.89 8.08 -7.93
CA LYS A 124 13.65 7.68 -8.62
C LYS A 124 12.77 6.81 -7.73
N TYR A 125 13.39 6.13 -6.74
CA TYR A 125 12.71 5.22 -5.82
C TYR A 125 13.23 5.41 -4.39
N ALA A 126 12.42 4.93 -3.44
CA ALA A 126 12.87 4.73 -2.05
C ALA A 126 12.32 3.39 -1.55
N LEU A 127 13.09 2.67 -0.75
CA LEU A 127 12.69 1.40 -0.15
C LEU A 127 12.77 1.51 1.37
N GLU A 128 11.62 1.46 2.03
CA GLU A 128 11.52 1.39 3.48
C GLU A 128 11.48 -0.05 3.97
N MET A 129 12.31 -0.35 4.97
CA MET A 129 12.44 -1.65 5.63
C MET A 129 12.44 -1.46 7.15
N ASN A 130 12.24 -2.54 7.91
CA ASN A 130 12.49 -2.52 9.35
C ASN A 130 13.86 -1.90 9.66
N SER A 131 13.94 -1.11 10.72
CA SER A 131 15.18 -0.46 11.13
C SER A 131 16.32 -1.47 11.30
N GLY A 132 17.46 -1.16 10.69
CA GLY A 132 18.65 -2.00 10.73
C GLY A 132 18.66 -3.17 9.74
N TRP A 133 17.61 -3.41 8.97
CA TRP A 133 17.55 -4.51 7.99
C TRP A 133 18.70 -4.45 6.99
N PHE A 134 18.99 -3.30 6.41
CA PHE A 134 20.10 -3.12 5.47
C PHE A 134 21.45 -3.43 6.12
N LYS A 135 21.69 -2.90 7.34
CA LYS A 135 22.94 -3.15 8.07
C LYS A 135 23.13 -4.63 8.40
N LYS A 136 22.09 -5.30 8.90
CA LYS A 136 22.10 -6.74 9.22
C LYS A 136 22.49 -7.59 8.02
N ASN A 137 21.99 -7.22 6.84
CA ASN A 137 22.20 -7.94 5.58
C ASN A 137 23.40 -7.40 4.77
N LYS A 138 24.24 -6.54 5.37
CA LYS A 138 25.44 -5.97 4.74
C LYS A 138 25.15 -5.24 3.42
N ILE A 139 23.96 -4.64 3.34
CA ILE A 139 23.55 -3.83 2.19
C ILE A 139 24.11 -2.42 2.34
N THR A 140 24.77 -1.93 1.29
CA THR A 140 25.46 -0.64 1.25
C THR A 140 25.11 0.17 0.00
N PRO A 141 25.35 1.49 -0.01
CA PRO A 141 25.26 2.31 -1.22
C PRO A 141 26.04 1.71 -2.40
N GLY A 142 25.56 1.92 -3.63
CA GLY A 142 26.10 1.38 -4.87
C GLY A 142 25.56 0.00 -5.27
N GLN A 143 25.03 -0.78 -4.34
CA GLN A 143 24.43 -2.09 -4.65
C GLN A 143 23.11 -1.92 -5.42
N LYS A 144 22.81 -2.89 -6.28
CA LYS A 144 21.65 -2.86 -7.16
C LYS A 144 20.45 -3.57 -6.54
N VAL A 145 19.29 -2.94 -6.69
CA VAL A 145 17.98 -3.52 -6.36
C VAL A 145 17.37 -4.10 -7.63
N TYR A 146 16.98 -5.36 -7.61
CA TYR A 146 16.37 -6.06 -8.73
C TYR A 146 14.86 -6.25 -8.48
N GLY A 147 14.08 -6.39 -9.57
CA GLY A 147 12.64 -6.63 -9.50
C GLY A 147 11.81 -5.34 -9.40
N ILE A 148 12.42 -4.16 -9.54
CA ILE A 148 11.67 -2.91 -9.73
C ILE A 148 11.15 -2.91 -11.16
N ASN A 149 9.83 -2.99 -11.32
CA ASN A 149 9.15 -2.89 -12.60
C ASN A 149 8.66 -1.44 -12.78
N ASN A 150 8.92 -0.88 -13.93
CA ASN A 150 8.45 0.46 -14.34
C ASN A 150 7.02 0.38 -14.87
#